data_d338b41d0830e831025bc000c74758b7
#
_entry.id   d338b41d0830e831025bc000c74758b7
#
_cell.length_a   1.000
_cell.length_b   1.000
_cell.length_c   1.000
_cell.angle_alpha   90.00
_cell.angle_beta   90.00
_cell.angle_gamma   90.00
#
_symmetry.space_group_name_H-M   'P 1'
#
loop_
_entity.id
_entity.type
_entity.pdbx_description
1 polymer ?
#
loop_
_entity_poly.entity_id
_entity_poly.type
_entity_poly.pdbx_seq_one_letter_code
_entity_poly.pdbx_strand_id
1 'polypeptide(L)'
;MFRQRTIKNLVKTTGVGLHSGRRVELTLRPAAPDTGIVFHRVDLPAIASMVKDTRMASVLQEGNVRVSTVEHLMSALAGLGIDNLHVDLNGEEVPIMDGSAATFVYLLRSAGIEEQSVSKQFLRVVKAVEVSEGEGDQAKWARLEPHDGFALAFSIDFRHPAIDSTSNFAEVDFATHSYVKEIARARTFGFVNEVEALRSAGLARGGSLDNAIVMDEYRVLNVDGLRYDDEFVKHKILDAVGDLYLIGKPLVARYVACKSGHALNNLLARTLLAQQDAWELITYSSQAEAPLAFRQEWKLA
;
A
#
# COMPACT_ATOMS: atom_id res chain seq x y z
N MET A 1 -22.89 12.26 9.10
CA MET A 1 -22.32 10.90 9.16
C MET A 1 -21.21 10.82 8.12
N PHE A 2 -19.99 10.44 8.50
CA PHE A 2 -18.93 10.09 7.56
C PHE A 2 -19.20 8.68 7.03
N ARG A 3 -19.32 8.52 5.72
CA ARG A 3 -19.85 7.30 5.09
C ARG A 3 -18.78 6.42 4.50
N GLN A 4 -19.04 5.11 4.44
CA GLN A 4 -18.25 4.16 3.67
C GLN A 4 -18.33 4.50 2.17
N ARG A 5 -17.33 4.03 1.41
CA ARG A 5 -17.21 4.29 -0.03
C ARG A 5 -16.94 3.01 -0.81
N THR A 6 -17.48 2.98 -2.01
CA THR A 6 -17.18 2.01 -3.06
C THR A 6 -17.04 2.74 -4.41
N ILE A 7 -16.77 2.01 -5.49
CA ILE A 7 -16.81 2.58 -6.85
C ILE A 7 -18.23 2.51 -7.43
N LYS A 8 -18.57 3.41 -8.36
CA LYS A 8 -19.89 3.44 -9.02
C LYS A 8 -20.01 2.39 -10.11
N ASN A 9 -18.98 2.29 -10.94
CA ASN A 9 -19.00 1.46 -12.13
C ASN A 9 -17.87 0.44 -12.06
N LEU A 10 -18.10 -0.71 -12.69
CA LEU A 10 -17.07 -1.70 -12.93
C LEU A 10 -15.99 -1.12 -13.84
N VAL A 11 -14.71 -1.37 -13.53
CA VAL A 11 -13.59 -1.03 -14.39
C VAL A 11 -12.68 -2.23 -14.58
N LYS A 12 -12.12 -2.37 -15.79
CA LYS A 12 -11.23 -3.48 -16.17
C LYS A 12 -9.93 -2.94 -16.73
N THR A 13 -8.87 -3.68 -16.46
CA THR A 13 -7.56 -3.46 -17.08
C THR A 13 -6.83 -4.77 -17.25
N THR A 14 -5.76 -4.72 -18.03
CA THR A 14 -4.84 -5.84 -18.22
C THR A 14 -3.42 -5.32 -17.99
N GLY A 15 -2.62 -6.11 -17.31
CA GLY A 15 -1.21 -5.83 -17.10
C GLY A 15 -0.40 -7.11 -16.97
N VAL A 16 0.82 -6.98 -16.46
CA VAL A 16 1.76 -8.09 -16.23
C VAL A 16 2.04 -8.19 -14.74
N GLY A 17 2.09 -9.41 -14.21
CA GLY A 17 2.56 -9.65 -12.85
C GLY A 17 4.06 -9.40 -12.76
N LEU A 18 4.51 -8.62 -11.77
CA LEU A 18 5.92 -8.28 -11.59
C LEU A 18 6.78 -9.53 -11.41
N HIS A 19 6.32 -10.46 -10.57
CA HIS A 19 7.08 -11.66 -10.23
C HIS A 19 6.80 -12.79 -11.21
N SER A 20 5.55 -13.04 -11.57
CA SER A 20 5.15 -14.13 -12.44
C SER A 20 5.50 -13.91 -13.92
N GLY A 21 5.57 -12.67 -14.38
CA GLY A 21 5.70 -12.31 -15.79
C GLY A 21 4.47 -12.67 -16.63
N ARG A 22 3.38 -13.08 -16.01
CA ARG A 22 2.16 -13.50 -16.71
C ARG A 22 1.24 -12.31 -16.95
N ARG A 23 0.53 -12.34 -18.06
CA ARG A 23 -0.56 -11.41 -18.31
C ARG A 23 -1.71 -11.69 -17.35
N VAL A 24 -2.20 -10.61 -16.72
CA VAL A 24 -3.27 -10.65 -15.72
C VAL A 24 -4.37 -9.67 -16.13
N GLU A 25 -5.60 -10.16 -16.12
CA GLU A 25 -6.79 -9.32 -16.22
C GLU A 25 -7.29 -9.01 -14.82
N LEU A 26 -7.43 -7.72 -14.52
CA LEU A 26 -7.95 -7.19 -13.28
C LEU A 26 -9.31 -6.55 -13.54
N THR A 27 -10.32 -6.93 -12.77
CA THR A 27 -11.62 -6.27 -12.75
C THR A 27 -11.93 -5.79 -11.34
N LEU A 28 -12.24 -4.50 -11.21
CA LEU A 28 -12.69 -3.89 -9.96
C LEU A 28 -14.20 -3.66 -10.06
N ARG A 29 -14.96 -4.15 -9.07
CA ARG A 29 -16.42 -4.05 -9.03
C ARG A 29 -16.90 -3.42 -7.73
N PRO A 30 -18.01 -2.65 -7.77
CA PRO A 30 -18.67 -2.17 -6.56
C PRO A 30 -18.98 -3.33 -5.61
N ALA A 31 -18.90 -3.06 -4.32
CA ALA A 31 -19.29 -4.00 -3.27
C ALA A 31 -20.29 -3.35 -2.32
N ALA A 32 -21.11 -4.18 -1.67
CA ALA A 32 -22.07 -3.73 -0.66
C ALA A 32 -21.35 -3.11 0.56
N PRO A 33 -22.02 -2.28 1.36
CA PRO A 33 -21.48 -1.83 2.64
C PRO A 33 -21.02 -3.00 3.51
N ASP A 34 -19.97 -2.78 4.30
CA ASP A 34 -19.37 -3.75 5.23
C ASP A 34 -18.76 -5.01 4.58
N THR A 35 -18.62 -5.03 3.26
CA THR A 35 -17.93 -6.13 2.54
C THR A 35 -16.42 -6.13 2.78
N GLY A 36 -15.83 -4.93 2.91
CA GLY A 36 -14.37 -4.78 2.86
C GLY A 36 -13.82 -4.96 1.44
N ILE A 37 -12.52 -5.20 1.35
CA ILE A 37 -11.83 -5.49 0.08
C ILE A 37 -11.70 -7.01 -0.05
N VAL A 38 -12.29 -7.58 -1.11
CA VAL A 38 -12.34 -9.03 -1.31
C VAL A 38 -11.79 -9.41 -2.69
N PHE A 39 -10.79 -10.30 -2.69
CA PHE A 39 -10.19 -10.85 -3.91
C PHE A 39 -10.92 -12.14 -4.31
N HIS A 40 -11.55 -12.12 -5.49
CA HIS A 40 -12.34 -13.24 -5.99
C HIS A 40 -11.51 -14.22 -6.79
N ARG A 41 -10.81 -15.08 -6.07
CA ARG A 41 -10.43 -16.42 -6.54
C ARG A 41 -11.10 -17.49 -5.69
N VAL A 42 -11.32 -17.18 -4.40
CA VAL A 42 -12.12 -17.93 -3.41
C VAL A 42 -12.60 -16.98 -2.29
N ASP A 43 -13.07 -15.78 -2.67
CA ASP A 43 -13.58 -14.79 -1.70
C ASP A 43 -12.56 -14.47 -0.58
N LEU A 44 -11.31 -14.22 -0.98
CA LEU A 44 -10.18 -13.99 -0.08
C LEU A 44 -10.21 -12.54 0.46
N PRO A 45 -10.51 -12.31 1.75
CA PRO A 45 -10.54 -10.96 2.29
C PRO A 45 -9.13 -10.37 2.42
N ALA A 46 -8.99 -9.10 2.06
CA ALA A 46 -7.73 -8.37 2.19
C ALA A 46 -7.54 -7.89 3.64
N ILE A 47 -7.13 -8.79 4.51
CA ILE A 47 -6.86 -8.52 5.92
C ILE A 47 -5.50 -9.08 6.36
N ALA A 48 -4.93 -8.48 7.42
CA ALA A 48 -3.57 -8.78 7.88
C ALA A 48 -3.34 -10.26 8.24
N SER A 49 -4.36 -10.97 8.73
CA SER A 49 -4.26 -12.40 9.07
C SER A 49 -4.17 -13.33 7.85
N MET A 50 -4.60 -12.85 6.67
CA MET A 50 -4.49 -13.59 5.40
C MET A 50 -3.14 -13.43 4.72
N VAL A 51 -2.29 -12.52 5.17
CA VAL A 51 -0.91 -12.39 4.66
C VAL A 51 -0.08 -13.57 5.17
N LYS A 52 0.43 -14.40 4.27
CA LYS A 52 1.20 -15.62 4.57
C LYS A 52 2.62 -15.60 4.03
N ASP A 53 2.92 -14.74 3.06
CA ASP A 53 4.26 -14.52 2.53
C ASP A 53 4.47 -13.02 2.35
N THR A 54 5.66 -12.55 2.73
CA THR A 54 6.04 -11.13 2.67
C THR A 54 7.39 -10.95 1.97
N ARG A 55 7.88 -11.98 1.29
CA ARG A 55 9.10 -11.90 0.47
C ARG A 55 8.81 -11.14 -0.82
N MET A 56 9.39 -9.96 -0.95
CA MET A 56 9.28 -9.05 -2.09
C MET A 56 7.88 -8.47 -2.37
N ALA A 57 6.81 -8.93 -1.70
CA ALA A 57 5.46 -8.43 -1.84
C ALA A 57 4.57 -8.93 -0.70
N SER A 58 3.44 -8.27 -0.46
CA SER A 58 2.40 -8.79 0.42
C SER A 58 1.53 -9.82 -0.31
N VAL A 59 1.50 -11.05 0.21
CA VAL A 59 0.79 -12.17 -0.39
C VAL A 59 -0.34 -12.64 0.52
N LEU A 60 -1.58 -12.47 0.06
CA LEU A 60 -2.76 -13.04 0.70
C LEU A 60 -2.88 -14.51 0.30
N GLN A 61 -3.21 -15.37 1.26
CA GLN A 61 -3.36 -16.82 0.97
C GLN A 61 -4.35 -17.49 1.92
N GLU A 62 -5.19 -18.32 1.34
CA GLU A 62 -6.05 -19.27 2.04
C GLU A 62 -6.01 -20.63 1.33
N GLY A 63 -5.58 -21.67 2.06
CA GLY A 63 -5.33 -22.99 1.47
C GLY A 63 -4.34 -22.92 0.30
N ASN A 64 -4.75 -23.38 -0.86
CA ASN A 64 -3.93 -23.37 -2.08
C ASN A 64 -4.15 -22.13 -2.96
N VAL A 65 -5.04 -21.23 -2.56
CA VAL A 65 -5.30 -20.00 -3.31
C VAL A 65 -4.48 -18.86 -2.74
N ARG A 66 -3.78 -18.16 -3.64
CA ARG A 66 -2.94 -17.01 -3.28
C ARG A 66 -3.18 -15.84 -4.23
N VAL A 67 -2.99 -14.64 -3.71
CA VAL A 67 -2.91 -13.38 -4.47
C VAL A 67 -1.73 -12.58 -3.95
N SER A 68 -0.75 -12.33 -4.81
CA SER A 68 0.46 -11.58 -4.45
C SER A 68 0.43 -10.13 -4.96
N THR A 69 1.35 -9.33 -4.46
CA THR A 69 1.59 -7.93 -4.86
C THR A 69 0.33 -7.06 -4.71
N VAL A 70 -0.33 -7.20 -3.55
CA VAL A 70 -1.59 -6.48 -3.28
C VAL A 70 -1.34 -5.05 -2.79
N GLU A 71 -0.14 -4.74 -2.31
CA GLU A 71 0.23 -3.51 -1.60
C GLU A 71 -0.05 -2.23 -2.40
N HIS A 72 0.24 -2.18 -3.71
CA HIS A 72 0.04 -0.98 -4.53
C HIS A 72 -1.45 -0.68 -4.76
N LEU A 73 -2.26 -1.73 -5.02
CA LEU A 73 -3.71 -1.58 -5.12
C LEU A 73 -4.31 -1.19 -3.77
N MET A 74 -3.90 -1.85 -2.68
CA MET A 74 -4.36 -1.53 -1.32
C MET A 74 -3.99 -0.10 -0.94
N SER A 75 -2.80 0.38 -1.34
CA SER A 75 -2.37 1.76 -1.15
C SER A 75 -3.27 2.77 -1.88
N ALA A 76 -3.64 2.49 -3.14
CA ALA A 76 -4.58 3.33 -3.89
C ALA A 76 -5.97 3.37 -3.24
N LEU A 77 -6.45 2.22 -2.75
CA LEU A 77 -7.74 2.13 -2.06
C LEU A 77 -7.74 2.93 -0.74
N ALA A 78 -6.65 2.81 0.04
CA ALA A 78 -6.45 3.60 1.26
C ALA A 78 -6.43 5.11 0.95
N GLY A 79 -5.62 5.52 -0.03
CA GLY A 79 -5.44 6.93 -0.41
C GLY A 79 -6.72 7.59 -0.96
N LEU A 80 -7.62 6.81 -1.56
CA LEU A 80 -8.94 7.27 -2.02
C LEU A 80 -10.06 7.02 -1.01
N GLY A 81 -9.76 6.34 0.11
CA GLY A 81 -10.72 6.02 1.16
C GLY A 81 -11.84 5.09 0.72
N ILE A 82 -11.54 4.09 -0.12
CA ILE A 82 -12.50 3.09 -0.60
C ILE A 82 -12.53 1.92 0.39
N ASP A 83 -13.67 1.71 1.01
CA ASP A 83 -13.87 0.71 2.06
C ASP A 83 -14.29 -0.66 1.53
N ASN A 84 -15.07 -0.68 0.44
CA ASN A 84 -15.72 -1.89 -0.05
C ASN A 84 -15.48 -2.05 -1.55
N LEU A 85 -14.88 -3.19 -1.95
CA LEU A 85 -14.56 -3.47 -3.34
C LEU A 85 -14.42 -4.97 -3.58
N HIS A 86 -14.96 -5.45 -4.70
CA HIS A 86 -14.64 -6.75 -5.25
C HIS A 86 -13.51 -6.64 -6.26
N VAL A 87 -12.49 -7.47 -6.12
CA VAL A 87 -11.31 -7.53 -6.99
C VAL A 87 -11.25 -8.89 -7.64
N ASP A 88 -11.55 -8.97 -8.93
CA ASP A 88 -11.46 -10.22 -9.70
C ASP A 88 -10.14 -10.27 -10.47
N LEU A 89 -9.46 -11.40 -10.39
CA LEU A 89 -8.20 -11.71 -11.07
C LEU A 89 -8.27 -13.05 -11.78
N ASN A 90 -7.77 -13.12 -13.00
CA ASN A 90 -7.56 -14.40 -13.70
C ASN A 90 -6.20 -15.03 -13.38
N GLY A 91 -5.36 -14.40 -12.56
CA GLY A 91 -4.02 -14.83 -12.13
C GLY A 91 -3.84 -14.83 -10.61
N GLU A 92 -2.64 -15.15 -10.15
CA GLU A 92 -2.27 -15.22 -8.73
C GLU A 92 -1.53 -13.97 -8.23
N GLU A 93 -1.51 -12.91 -9.03
CA GLU A 93 -0.77 -11.69 -8.76
C GLU A 93 -1.53 -10.48 -9.29
N VAL A 94 -1.59 -9.41 -8.52
CA VAL A 94 -2.08 -8.12 -8.99
C VAL A 94 -1.10 -7.58 -10.04
N PRO A 95 -1.57 -7.11 -11.22
CA PRO A 95 -0.67 -6.58 -12.23
C PRO A 95 0.10 -5.36 -11.71
N ILE A 96 1.40 -5.30 -12.02
CA ILE A 96 2.29 -4.25 -11.51
C ILE A 96 2.00 -2.87 -12.11
N MET A 97 1.35 -2.82 -13.25
CA MET A 97 1.06 -1.62 -14.02
C MET A 97 2.34 -0.83 -14.35
N ASP A 98 2.45 0.42 -13.91
CA ASP A 98 3.63 1.26 -14.07
C ASP A 98 4.61 1.19 -12.88
N GLY A 99 4.40 0.25 -11.97
CA GLY A 99 5.22 0.08 -10.77
C GLY A 99 4.83 0.96 -9.59
N SER A 100 3.78 1.77 -9.75
CA SER A 100 3.26 2.67 -8.71
C SER A 100 1.77 2.42 -8.44
N ALA A 101 1.16 3.19 -7.55
CA ALA A 101 -0.28 3.15 -7.33
C ALA A 101 -1.07 4.08 -8.28
N ALA A 102 -0.41 4.88 -9.12
CA ALA A 102 -1.04 5.92 -9.93
C ALA A 102 -2.07 5.36 -10.92
N THR A 103 -1.76 4.24 -11.57
CA THR A 103 -2.69 3.61 -12.52
C THR A 103 -3.95 3.10 -11.82
N PHE A 104 -3.83 2.55 -10.60
CA PHE A 104 -4.98 2.14 -9.80
C PHE A 104 -5.83 3.34 -9.37
N VAL A 105 -5.18 4.44 -8.94
CA VAL A 105 -5.87 5.71 -8.63
C VAL A 105 -6.67 6.19 -9.85
N TYR A 106 -6.06 6.18 -11.04
CA TYR A 106 -6.73 6.57 -12.27
C TYR A 106 -7.96 5.69 -12.57
N LEU A 107 -7.82 4.37 -12.48
CA LEU A 107 -8.90 3.41 -12.72
C LEU A 107 -10.06 3.60 -11.75
N LEU A 108 -9.77 3.72 -10.45
CA LEU A 108 -10.78 3.91 -9.40
C LEU A 108 -11.52 5.23 -9.57
N ARG A 109 -10.82 6.31 -9.91
CA ARG A 109 -11.44 7.62 -10.18
C ARG A 109 -12.27 7.60 -11.45
N SER A 110 -11.81 6.93 -12.50
CA SER A 110 -12.55 6.75 -13.76
C SER A 110 -13.84 5.94 -13.57
N ALA A 111 -13.82 4.95 -12.65
CA ALA A 111 -15.00 4.20 -12.26
C ALA A 111 -16.02 5.07 -11.51
N GLY A 112 -15.59 6.22 -10.98
CA GLY A 112 -16.34 7.06 -10.06
C GLY A 112 -16.39 6.45 -8.66
N ILE A 113 -16.38 7.29 -7.65
CA ILE A 113 -16.47 6.88 -6.23
C ILE A 113 -17.81 7.36 -5.69
N GLU A 114 -18.47 6.53 -4.88
CA GLU A 114 -19.74 6.88 -4.25
C GLU A 114 -19.73 6.58 -2.76
N GLU A 115 -20.46 7.40 -2.02
CA GLU A 115 -20.73 7.19 -0.60
C GLU A 115 -21.90 6.24 -0.42
N GLN A 116 -21.76 5.31 0.50
CA GLN A 116 -22.77 4.31 0.83
C GLN A 116 -23.62 4.74 2.03
N SER A 117 -24.65 3.97 2.37
CA SER A 117 -25.59 4.31 3.44
C SER A 117 -25.06 4.09 4.87
N VAL A 118 -23.93 3.40 5.03
CA VAL A 118 -23.38 2.97 6.33
C VAL A 118 -22.24 3.89 6.78
N SER A 119 -22.12 4.10 8.10
CA SER A 119 -21.04 4.89 8.70
C SER A 119 -19.68 4.24 8.47
N LYS A 120 -18.69 5.05 8.11
CA LYS A 120 -17.30 4.63 8.07
C LYS A 120 -16.75 4.50 9.48
N GLN A 121 -16.16 3.36 9.78
CA GLN A 121 -15.41 3.12 11.01
C GLN A 121 -13.93 3.37 10.77
N PHE A 122 -13.28 3.94 11.77
CA PHE A 122 -11.83 4.16 11.82
C PHE A 122 -11.26 3.41 13.01
N LEU A 123 -10.04 2.90 12.87
CA LEU A 123 -9.28 2.35 13.97
C LEU A 123 -8.34 3.42 14.50
N ARG A 124 -8.61 3.92 15.71
CA ARG A 124 -7.78 4.90 16.39
C ARG A 124 -6.80 4.21 17.31
N VAL A 125 -5.50 4.47 17.11
CA VAL A 125 -4.46 4.02 18.02
C VAL A 125 -4.45 4.93 19.25
N VAL A 126 -4.52 4.31 20.43
CA VAL A 126 -4.54 5.02 21.73
C VAL A 126 -3.30 4.75 22.57
N LYS A 127 -2.55 3.70 22.26
CA LYS A 127 -1.23 3.41 22.84
C LYS A 127 -0.24 3.06 21.74
N ALA A 128 1.01 3.43 21.92
CA ALA A 128 2.07 3.08 20.96
C ALA A 128 2.28 1.56 20.93
N VAL A 129 2.42 1.02 19.72
CA VAL A 129 2.76 -0.38 19.45
C VAL A 129 3.96 -0.38 18.53
N GLU A 130 4.99 -1.13 18.88
CA GLU A 130 6.25 -1.22 18.14
C GLU A 130 6.64 -2.68 17.91
N VAL A 131 7.24 -2.94 16.77
CA VAL A 131 7.89 -4.21 16.42
C VAL A 131 9.28 -3.91 15.87
N SER A 132 10.24 -4.81 16.14
CA SER A 132 11.60 -4.67 15.67
C SER A 132 12.22 -6.01 15.31
N GLU A 133 13.24 -5.98 14.46
CA GLU A 133 14.05 -7.11 14.03
C GLU A 133 15.52 -6.69 13.94
N GLY A 134 16.44 -7.57 14.33
CA GLY A 134 17.87 -7.29 14.33
C GLY A 134 18.32 -6.41 15.51
N GLU A 135 19.61 -6.12 15.58
CA GLU A 135 20.24 -5.33 16.64
C GLU A 135 21.24 -4.32 16.07
N GLY A 136 21.55 -3.27 16.82
CA GLY A 136 22.52 -2.25 16.47
C GLY A 136 22.20 -1.58 15.12
N ASP A 137 23.21 -1.42 14.27
CA ASP A 137 23.07 -0.79 12.94
C ASP A 137 22.21 -1.60 11.97
N GLN A 138 21.95 -2.87 12.25
CA GLN A 138 21.08 -3.73 11.47
C GLN A 138 19.63 -3.71 11.95
N ALA A 139 19.34 -2.98 13.02
CA ALA A 139 17.99 -2.88 13.56
C ALA A 139 17.02 -2.29 12.52
N LYS A 140 15.90 -2.99 12.35
CA LYS A 140 14.75 -2.55 11.57
C LYS A 140 13.58 -2.48 12.52
N TRP A 141 12.76 -1.46 12.42
CA TRP A 141 11.62 -1.33 13.31
C TRP A 141 10.48 -0.54 12.66
N ALA A 142 9.29 -0.76 13.16
CA ALA A 142 8.10 -0.03 12.78
C ALA A 142 7.20 0.17 14.00
N ARG A 143 6.61 1.36 14.12
CA ARG A 143 5.79 1.77 15.24
C ARG A 143 4.53 2.50 14.76
N LEU A 144 3.41 2.21 15.42
CA LEU A 144 2.20 3.02 15.38
C LEU A 144 2.04 3.74 16.71
N GLU A 145 1.74 5.03 16.67
CA GLU A 145 1.55 5.86 17.86
C GLU A 145 0.30 6.73 17.72
N PRO A 146 -0.30 7.17 18.85
CA PRO A 146 -1.46 8.05 18.83
C PRO A 146 -1.18 9.33 18.03
N HIS A 147 -2.13 9.70 17.16
CA HIS A 147 -2.09 10.90 16.36
C HIS A 147 -3.51 11.30 15.93
N ASP A 148 -3.77 12.60 15.77
CA ASP A 148 -5.06 13.08 15.26
C ASP A 148 -5.02 13.22 13.74
N GLY A 149 -5.14 12.09 13.04
CA GLY A 149 -5.07 11.99 11.60
C GLY A 149 -4.32 10.75 11.14
N PHE A 150 -3.74 10.79 9.93
CA PHE A 150 -2.87 9.74 9.44
C PHE A 150 -1.59 10.36 8.88
N ALA A 151 -0.48 10.04 9.51
CA ALA A 151 0.85 10.52 9.12
C ALA A 151 1.86 9.36 9.10
N LEU A 152 2.87 9.48 8.25
CA LEU A 152 3.96 8.51 8.15
C LEU A 152 5.31 9.22 8.14
N ALA A 153 6.28 8.66 8.88
CA ALA A 153 7.70 9.02 8.80
C ALA A 153 8.51 7.76 8.52
N PHE A 154 9.32 7.76 7.47
CA PHE A 154 10.03 6.58 7.02
C PHE A 154 11.49 6.89 6.71
N SER A 155 12.41 6.05 7.22
CA SER A 155 13.84 6.06 6.88
C SER A 155 14.22 4.79 6.15
N ILE A 156 14.98 4.91 5.06
CA ILE A 156 15.57 3.81 4.29
C ILE A 156 17.10 3.81 4.42
N ASP A 157 17.72 2.65 4.20
CA ASP A 157 19.18 2.50 4.15
C ASP A 157 19.52 1.32 3.22
N PHE A 158 19.71 1.62 1.93
CA PHE A 158 20.06 0.61 0.91
C PHE A 158 21.55 0.61 0.56
N ARG A 159 22.34 1.58 1.08
CA ARG A 159 23.78 1.72 0.84
C ARG A 159 24.14 1.67 -0.65
N HIS A 160 23.42 2.42 -1.46
CA HIS A 160 23.59 2.46 -2.91
C HIS A 160 23.76 3.91 -3.38
N PRO A 161 24.80 4.24 -4.23
CA PRO A 161 25.10 5.61 -4.62
C PRO A 161 23.90 6.39 -5.20
N ALA A 162 23.09 5.74 -6.04
CA ALA A 162 21.91 6.37 -6.63
C ALA A 162 20.83 6.70 -5.59
N ILE A 163 20.70 5.90 -4.51
CA ILE A 163 19.74 6.13 -3.44
C ILE A 163 20.32 7.13 -2.45
N ASP A 164 21.60 7.01 -2.10
CA ASP A 164 22.29 7.91 -1.16
C ASP A 164 22.40 9.34 -1.70
N SER A 165 22.29 9.53 -3.03
CA SER A 165 22.20 10.86 -3.65
C SER A 165 20.83 11.51 -3.52
N THR A 166 19.84 10.80 -3.00
CA THR A 166 18.46 11.25 -2.74
C THR A 166 18.19 11.37 -1.25
N SER A 167 16.98 11.80 -0.86
CA SER A 167 16.61 11.77 0.55
C SER A 167 16.29 10.33 0.98
N ASN A 168 16.97 9.87 2.04
CA ASN A 168 16.72 8.58 2.69
C ASN A 168 15.65 8.67 3.79
N PHE A 169 15.02 9.84 3.97
CA PHE A 169 13.96 10.08 4.93
C PHE A 169 12.86 10.92 4.28
N ALA A 170 11.61 10.56 4.56
CA ALA A 170 10.45 11.36 4.23
C ALA A 170 9.42 11.30 5.35
N GLU A 171 8.75 12.42 5.56
CA GLU A 171 7.60 12.55 6.46
C GLU A 171 6.41 13.11 5.67
N VAL A 172 5.26 12.46 5.82
CA VAL A 172 4.02 12.80 5.12
C VAL A 172 2.88 12.81 6.13
N ASP A 173 2.25 13.96 6.31
CA ASP A 173 0.99 14.10 7.04
C ASP A 173 -0.12 14.34 6.01
N PHE A 174 -1.06 13.42 5.92
CA PHE A 174 -2.17 13.53 4.97
C PHE A 174 -3.19 14.62 5.34
N ALA A 175 -3.02 15.32 6.45
CA ALA A 175 -3.74 16.57 6.69
C ALA A 175 -3.28 17.71 5.76
N THR A 176 -2.02 17.69 5.33
CA THR A 176 -1.37 18.74 4.53
C THR A 176 -0.83 18.25 3.19
N HIS A 177 -0.52 16.97 3.06
CA HIS A 177 0.04 16.35 1.87
C HIS A 177 -1.02 15.56 1.10
N SER A 178 -0.95 15.61 -0.22
CA SER A 178 -1.85 14.87 -1.10
C SER A 178 -1.29 13.48 -1.44
N TYR A 179 -1.98 12.41 -1.05
CA TYR A 179 -1.60 11.05 -1.45
C TYR A 179 -1.44 10.93 -2.97
N VAL A 180 -2.39 11.45 -3.74
CA VAL A 180 -2.41 11.33 -5.20
C VAL A 180 -1.24 12.07 -5.87
N LYS A 181 -0.89 13.26 -5.36
CA LYS A 181 0.14 14.09 -5.98
C LYS A 181 1.55 13.70 -5.53
N GLU A 182 1.70 13.27 -4.28
CA GLU A 182 3.00 13.19 -3.62
C GLU A 182 3.48 11.75 -3.37
N ILE A 183 2.55 10.77 -3.29
CA ILE A 183 2.89 9.38 -2.98
C ILE A 183 2.53 8.42 -4.10
N ALA A 184 1.31 8.52 -4.65
CA ALA A 184 0.75 7.50 -5.55
C ALA A 184 1.60 7.18 -6.79
N ARG A 185 2.46 8.09 -7.24
CA ARG A 185 3.29 7.94 -8.44
C ARG A 185 4.70 7.38 -8.17
N ALA A 186 5.06 7.15 -6.90
CA ALA A 186 6.36 6.58 -6.54
C ALA A 186 6.45 5.12 -7.00
N ARG A 187 7.44 4.82 -7.85
CA ARG A 187 7.62 3.48 -8.45
C ARG A 187 8.42 2.56 -7.55
N THR A 188 8.10 1.27 -7.64
CA THR A 188 8.97 0.21 -7.12
C THR A 188 10.34 0.26 -7.79
N PHE A 189 11.35 -0.33 -7.14
CA PHE A 189 12.72 -0.29 -7.62
C PHE A 189 13.44 -1.61 -7.38
N GLY A 190 14.52 -1.83 -8.12
CA GLY A 190 15.35 -3.01 -7.98
C GLY A 190 16.73 -2.81 -8.60
N PHE A 191 17.61 -3.77 -8.29
CA PHE A 191 19.03 -3.74 -8.69
C PHE A 191 19.31 -4.78 -9.77
N VAL A 192 20.04 -4.39 -10.81
CA VAL A 192 20.40 -5.30 -11.94
C VAL A 192 21.13 -6.54 -11.44
N ASN A 193 22.05 -6.40 -10.49
CA ASN A 193 22.81 -7.51 -9.92
C ASN A 193 21.94 -8.55 -9.19
N GLU A 194 20.75 -8.20 -8.74
CA GLU A 194 19.79 -9.11 -8.09
C GLU A 194 18.83 -9.79 -9.09
N VAL A 195 18.67 -9.21 -10.29
CA VAL A 195 17.65 -9.66 -11.27
C VAL A 195 17.85 -11.12 -11.67
N GLU A 196 19.08 -11.57 -11.90
CA GLU A 196 19.36 -12.94 -12.31
C GLU A 196 19.02 -13.94 -11.19
N ALA A 197 19.38 -13.63 -9.97
CA ALA A 197 19.04 -14.43 -8.79
C ALA A 197 17.53 -14.47 -8.54
N LEU A 198 16.85 -13.33 -8.66
CA LEU A 198 15.40 -13.24 -8.52
C LEU A 198 14.68 -14.05 -9.61
N ARG A 199 15.11 -13.95 -10.88
CA ARG A 199 14.53 -14.71 -12.00
C ARG A 199 14.75 -16.22 -11.83
N SER A 200 15.90 -16.63 -11.33
CA SER A 200 16.19 -18.02 -11.00
C SER A 200 15.28 -18.56 -9.89
N ALA A 201 14.95 -17.70 -8.92
CA ALA A 201 13.97 -17.99 -7.86
C ALA A 201 12.49 -17.86 -8.32
N GLY A 202 12.25 -17.54 -9.60
CA GLY A 202 10.89 -17.40 -10.15
C GLY A 202 10.25 -16.04 -9.89
N LEU A 203 11.02 -15.06 -9.47
CA LEU A 203 10.60 -13.68 -9.16
C LEU A 203 11.06 -12.70 -10.25
N ALA A 204 10.53 -11.47 -10.24
CA ALA A 204 10.89 -10.36 -11.12
C ALA A 204 10.88 -10.70 -12.63
N ARG A 205 10.10 -11.69 -13.08
CA ARG A 205 10.04 -12.13 -14.48
C ARG A 205 9.36 -11.11 -15.39
N GLY A 206 8.46 -10.29 -14.86
CA GLY A 206 7.75 -9.22 -15.56
C GLY A 206 8.37 -7.84 -15.33
N GLY A 207 9.44 -7.75 -14.55
CA GLY A 207 10.12 -6.48 -14.26
C GLY A 207 10.82 -5.91 -15.49
N SER A 208 10.63 -4.61 -15.73
CA SER A 208 11.22 -3.84 -16.82
C SER A 208 11.42 -2.38 -16.41
N LEU A 209 12.10 -1.60 -17.27
CA LEU A 209 12.25 -0.14 -17.09
C LEU A 209 10.91 0.62 -17.17
N ASP A 210 9.85 -0.01 -17.70
CA ASP A 210 8.53 0.61 -17.80
C ASP A 210 7.73 0.51 -16.47
N ASN A 211 8.12 -0.43 -15.59
CA ASN A 211 7.36 -0.73 -14.37
C ASN A 211 8.20 -0.79 -13.08
N ALA A 212 9.47 -0.40 -13.16
CA ALA A 212 10.34 -0.28 -11.99
C ALA A 212 11.45 0.75 -12.24
N ILE A 213 11.95 1.36 -11.18
CA ILE A 213 13.23 2.04 -11.21
C ILE A 213 14.30 0.96 -11.12
N VAL A 214 15.13 0.85 -12.15
CA VAL A 214 16.20 -0.14 -12.23
C VAL A 214 17.53 0.56 -12.06
N MET A 215 18.39 0.03 -11.18
CA MET A 215 19.70 0.59 -10.89
C MET A 215 20.80 -0.42 -11.19
N ASP A 216 21.90 0.05 -11.82
CA ASP A 216 23.16 -0.66 -11.86
C ASP A 216 23.95 -0.41 -10.56
N GLU A 217 25.23 -0.63 -10.53
CA GLU A 217 26.07 -0.41 -9.33
C GLU A 217 26.23 1.06 -8.92
N TYR A 218 25.86 2.02 -9.81
CA TYR A 218 26.17 3.44 -9.62
C TYR A 218 24.99 4.36 -9.81
N ARG A 219 24.05 4.03 -10.71
CA ARG A 219 23.02 4.97 -11.19
C ARG A 219 21.68 4.31 -11.52
N VAL A 220 20.67 5.16 -11.66
CA VAL A 220 19.37 4.83 -12.26
C VAL A 220 19.52 4.65 -13.76
N LEU A 221 18.97 3.58 -14.31
CA LEU A 221 19.03 3.23 -15.75
C LEU A 221 17.82 3.76 -16.54
N ASN A 222 16.73 4.12 -15.87
CA ASN A 222 15.55 4.68 -16.52
C ASN A 222 15.90 6.02 -17.18
N VAL A 223 15.64 6.15 -18.47
CA VAL A 223 16.00 7.36 -19.27
C VAL A 223 15.32 8.61 -18.74
N ASP A 224 14.07 8.48 -18.27
CA ASP A 224 13.29 9.60 -17.72
C ASP A 224 13.69 9.96 -16.26
N GLY A 225 14.65 9.24 -15.66
CA GLY A 225 15.07 9.45 -14.27
C GLY A 225 13.98 9.15 -13.23
N LEU A 226 14.03 9.89 -12.14
CA LEU A 226 13.07 9.79 -11.03
C LEU A 226 11.89 10.73 -11.24
N ARG A 227 10.71 10.34 -10.73
CA ARG A 227 9.48 11.14 -10.70
C ARG A 227 9.44 12.14 -9.55
N TYR A 228 10.20 11.86 -8.47
CA TYR A 228 10.39 12.68 -7.29
C TYR A 228 11.85 12.60 -6.85
N ASP A 229 12.39 13.65 -6.27
CA ASP A 229 13.76 13.68 -5.74
C ASP A 229 13.97 12.65 -4.61
N ASP A 230 12.88 12.24 -3.96
CA ASP A 230 12.81 11.29 -2.85
C ASP A 230 11.95 10.05 -3.20
N GLU A 231 11.93 9.64 -4.48
CA GLU A 231 11.02 8.60 -4.99
C GLU A 231 11.20 7.25 -4.27
N PHE A 232 12.42 6.87 -3.90
CA PHE A 232 12.69 5.59 -3.23
C PHE A 232 12.01 5.50 -1.85
N VAL A 233 12.18 6.50 -1.01
CA VAL A 233 11.54 6.52 0.32
C VAL A 233 10.03 6.74 0.21
N LYS A 234 9.55 7.51 -0.75
CA LYS A 234 8.12 7.67 -1.03
C LYS A 234 7.46 6.36 -1.49
N HIS A 235 8.18 5.54 -2.25
CA HIS A 235 7.68 4.21 -2.58
C HIS A 235 7.55 3.33 -1.33
N LYS A 236 8.49 3.38 -0.39
CA LYS A 236 8.35 2.66 0.88
C LYS A 236 7.19 3.16 1.73
N ILE A 237 6.85 4.46 1.65
CA ILE A 237 5.63 5.01 2.24
C ILE A 237 4.38 4.47 1.52
N LEU A 238 4.38 4.41 0.19
CA LEU A 238 3.30 3.84 -0.61
C LEU A 238 3.02 2.39 -0.19
N ASP A 239 4.06 1.55 -0.09
CA ASP A 239 3.98 0.17 0.37
C ASP A 239 3.38 0.10 1.78
N ALA A 240 3.89 0.92 2.72
CA ALA A 240 3.42 0.93 4.11
C ALA A 240 1.93 1.32 4.20
N VAL A 241 1.47 2.31 3.42
CA VAL A 241 0.05 2.69 3.34
C VAL A 241 -0.81 1.50 2.91
N GLY A 242 -0.38 0.74 1.90
CA GLY A 242 -1.09 -0.44 1.41
C GLY A 242 -1.08 -1.60 2.40
N ASP A 243 0.07 -1.92 2.97
CA ASP A 243 0.24 -2.99 3.96
C ASP A 243 -0.59 -2.71 5.23
N LEU A 244 -0.60 -1.48 5.72
CA LEU A 244 -1.37 -1.06 6.89
C LEU A 244 -2.89 -1.04 6.61
N TYR A 245 -3.30 -0.83 5.34
CA TYR A 245 -4.72 -0.89 5.01
C TYR A 245 -5.30 -2.32 5.13
N LEU A 246 -4.46 -3.35 5.17
CA LEU A 246 -4.83 -4.73 5.50
C LEU A 246 -5.31 -4.91 6.96
N ILE A 247 -5.21 -3.89 7.81
CA ILE A 247 -5.92 -3.84 9.12
C ILE A 247 -7.44 -3.87 8.90
N GLY A 248 -7.92 -3.49 7.70
CA GLY A 248 -9.33 -3.56 7.32
C GLY A 248 -10.13 -2.30 7.68
N LYS A 249 -9.49 -1.30 8.27
CA LYS A 249 -10.07 0.02 8.58
C LYS A 249 -9.04 1.11 8.37
N PRO A 250 -9.43 2.34 7.98
CA PRO A 250 -8.53 3.49 7.98
C PRO A 250 -7.97 3.74 9.38
N LEU A 251 -6.67 3.99 9.47
CA LEU A 251 -5.98 4.25 10.72
C LEU A 251 -6.03 5.74 11.08
N VAL A 252 -6.34 6.02 12.33
CA VAL A 252 -6.10 7.32 13.00
C VAL A 252 -4.86 7.12 13.88
N ALA A 253 -3.69 7.40 13.31
CA ALA A 253 -2.38 7.09 13.91
C ALA A 253 -1.24 7.78 13.16
N ARG A 254 -0.07 7.85 13.78
CA ARG A 254 1.21 8.09 13.12
C ARG A 254 2.00 6.80 13.02
N TYR A 255 2.45 6.49 11.82
CA TYR A 255 3.37 5.38 11.56
C TYR A 255 4.80 5.91 11.44
N VAL A 256 5.72 5.33 12.17
CA VAL A 256 7.15 5.68 12.11
C VAL A 256 7.96 4.43 11.88
N ALA A 257 8.86 4.43 10.90
CA ALA A 257 9.65 3.25 10.58
C ALA A 257 11.08 3.57 10.13
N CYS A 258 11.96 2.64 10.45
CA CYS A 258 13.33 2.60 9.97
C CYS A 258 13.60 1.24 9.31
N LYS A 259 13.97 1.25 8.02
CA LYS A 259 14.31 0.06 7.23
C LYS A 259 13.20 -1.02 7.21
N SER A 260 11.93 -0.64 7.44
CA SER A 260 10.80 -1.56 7.43
C SER A 260 10.49 -2.06 6.02
N GLY A 261 9.74 -3.14 5.95
CA GLY A 261 9.20 -3.73 4.73
C GLY A 261 7.93 -4.53 5.06
N HIS A 262 7.39 -5.26 4.09
CA HIS A 262 6.12 -5.98 4.21
C HIS A 262 6.04 -6.88 5.45
N ALA A 263 7.14 -7.57 5.81
CA ALA A 263 7.18 -8.44 6.98
C ALA A 263 6.92 -7.68 8.29
N LEU A 264 7.66 -6.59 8.54
CA LEU A 264 7.47 -5.77 9.74
C LEU A 264 6.15 -5.01 9.72
N ASN A 265 5.71 -4.52 8.56
CA ASN A 265 4.42 -3.86 8.41
C ASN A 265 3.27 -4.80 8.79
N ASN A 266 3.29 -6.04 8.30
CA ASN A 266 2.30 -7.05 8.64
C ASN A 266 2.40 -7.49 10.11
N LEU A 267 3.61 -7.68 10.63
CA LEU A 267 3.83 -8.00 12.05
C LEU A 267 3.24 -6.89 12.94
N LEU A 268 3.50 -5.62 12.62
CA LEU A 268 2.97 -4.47 13.36
C LEU A 268 1.45 -4.44 13.31
N ALA A 269 0.84 -4.63 12.13
CA ALA A 269 -0.62 -4.67 11.96
C ALA A 269 -1.25 -5.78 12.83
N ARG A 270 -0.66 -6.98 12.81
CA ARG A 270 -1.14 -8.11 13.62
C ARG A 270 -0.93 -7.89 15.12
N THR A 271 0.21 -7.30 15.50
CA THR A 271 0.52 -6.98 16.90
C THR A 271 -0.45 -5.93 17.44
N LEU A 272 -0.75 -4.89 16.66
CA LEU A 272 -1.76 -3.90 17.02
C LEU A 272 -3.12 -4.56 17.25
N LEU A 273 -3.60 -5.37 16.28
CA LEU A 273 -4.91 -6.02 16.37
C LEU A 273 -5.02 -7.00 17.57
N ALA A 274 -3.91 -7.61 17.98
CA ALA A 274 -3.87 -8.49 19.15
C ALA A 274 -3.91 -7.72 20.49
N GLN A 275 -3.49 -6.46 20.53
CA GLN A 275 -3.48 -5.60 21.72
C GLN A 275 -4.75 -4.75 21.78
N GLN A 276 -5.87 -5.33 22.22
CA GLN A 276 -7.19 -4.68 22.21
C GLN A 276 -7.27 -3.38 23.05
N ASP A 277 -6.34 -3.16 23.96
CA ASP A 277 -6.25 -1.96 24.77
C ASP A 277 -5.38 -0.85 24.10
N ALA A 278 -4.80 -1.14 22.95
CA ALA A 278 -3.98 -0.19 22.20
C ALA A 278 -4.78 0.58 21.12
N TRP A 279 -6.00 0.21 20.86
CA TRP A 279 -6.82 0.85 19.82
C TRP A 279 -8.31 0.79 20.16
N GLU A 280 -9.08 1.61 19.46
CA GLU A 280 -10.54 1.63 19.54
C GLU A 280 -11.16 1.87 18.18
N LEU A 281 -12.39 1.41 17.95
CA LEU A 281 -13.17 1.75 16.77
C LEU A 281 -13.98 3.02 17.05
N ILE A 282 -13.85 3.98 16.15
CA ILE A 282 -14.57 5.26 16.20
C ILE A 282 -15.30 5.55 14.90
N THR A 283 -16.34 6.37 15.00
CA THR A 283 -17.07 6.94 13.85
C THR A 283 -17.17 8.44 14.05
N TYR A 284 -17.30 9.19 12.94
CA TYR A 284 -17.53 10.63 12.99
C TYR A 284 -18.95 10.95 12.53
N SER A 285 -19.63 11.85 13.23
CA SER A 285 -21.01 12.24 12.90
C SER A 285 -21.11 13.04 11.62
N SER A 286 -19.99 13.64 11.17
CA SER A 286 -19.88 14.35 9.88
C SER A 286 -18.44 14.27 9.34
N GLN A 287 -18.25 14.57 8.06
CA GLN A 287 -16.91 14.75 7.48
C GLN A 287 -16.17 15.92 8.16
N ALA A 288 -16.88 16.95 8.60
CA ALA A 288 -16.28 18.11 9.23
C ALA A 288 -15.68 17.81 10.62
N GLU A 289 -16.09 16.75 11.28
CA GLU A 289 -15.53 16.30 12.57
C GLU A 289 -14.34 15.33 12.43
N ALA A 290 -14.21 14.68 11.27
CA ALA A 290 -13.08 13.81 11.02
C ALA A 290 -11.78 14.62 10.88
N PRO A 291 -10.60 14.06 11.18
CA PRO A 291 -9.31 14.69 10.91
C PRO A 291 -9.17 15.08 9.44
N LEU A 292 -8.42 16.15 9.16
CA LEU A 292 -8.20 16.68 7.81
C LEU A 292 -7.66 15.63 6.83
N ALA A 293 -6.82 14.74 7.30
CA ALA A 293 -6.26 13.64 6.53
C ALA A 293 -7.31 12.78 5.78
N PHE A 294 -8.53 12.67 6.32
CA PHE A 294 -9.61 11.87 5.73
C PHE A 294 -10.64 12.70 4.96
N ARG A 295 -10.54 14.04 5.02
CA ARG A 295 -11.42 14.95 4.28
C ARG A 295 -10.93 15.20 2.86
N GLN A 296 -9.70 14.76 2.54
CA GLN A 296 -9.10 15.01 1.24
C GLN A 296 -10.03 14.55 0.11
N GLU A 297 -10.16 15.44 -0.84
CA GLU A 297 -11.16 15.35 -1.88
C GLU A 297 -10.76 14.33 -2.93
N TRP A 298 -11.25 13.10 -2.76
CA TRP A 298 -11.35 12.14 -3.86
C TRP A 298 -12.13 12.71 -5.07
N LYS A 299 -12.83 13.86 -4.87
CA LYS A 299 -13.58 14.60 -5.90
C LYS A 299 -12.70 15.52 -6.76
N LEU A 300 -11.51 15.90 -6.28
CA LEU A 300 -10.64 16.76 -7.05
C LEU A 300 -10.01 16.00 -8.20
N ALA A 301 -10.39 16.44 -9.38
CA ALA A 301 -9.92 15.99 -10.69
C ALA A 301 -8.42 16.23 -10.91
#